data_7c7c36b5decb655a87711234472d2f4f
#
_entry.id   7c7c36b5decb655a87711234472d2f4f
#
_cell.length_a   1.000
_cell.length_b   1.000
_cell.length_c   1.000
_cell.angle_alpha   90.00
_cell.angle_beta   90.00
_cell.angle_gamma   90.00
#
_symmetry.space_group_name_H-M   'P 1'
#
loop_
_entity.id
_entity.type
_entity.pdbx_description
1 polymer ?
#
loop_
_entity_poly.entity_id
_entity_poly.type
_entity_poly.pdbx_seq_one_letter_code
_entity_poly.pdbx_strand_id
1 'polypeptide(L)'
;RLLKELVQIEDNMERAMEAPNATLESLKEGVQLIQKQFATFLKNQKVEPIEALDKPFDPNLHEVLNQQESDEHEENTVILEYSKGYTLNGRILRSAKVVVSKKPAEKKEEGAEGS
;
A
#
# COMPACT_ATOMS: atom_id res chain seq x y z
N ARG A 1 -17.29 9.34 -19.44
CA ARG A 1 -16.60 8.07 -19.58
C ARG A 1 -15.93 7.62 -18.30
N LEU A 2 -15.13 8.48 -17.70
CA LEU A 2 -14.53 8.23 -16.41
C LEU A 2 -15.60 7.95 -15.36
N LEU A 3 -16.60 8.80 -15.33
CA LEU A 3 -17.68 8.67 -14.36
C LEU A 3 -18.52 7.42 -14.61
N LYS A 4 -18.65 7.01 -15.87
CA LYS A 4 -19.35 5.78 -16.19
C LYS A 4 -18.67 4.57 -15.57
N GLU A 5 -17.35 4.52 -15.65
CA GLU A 5 -16.59 3.42 -15.08
C GLU A 5 -16.73 3.39 -13.57
N LEU A 6 -16.69 4.55 -12.92
CA LEU A 6 -16.85 4.63 -11.48
C LEU A 6 -18.24 4.20 -11.04
N VAL A 7 -19.25 4.58 -11.81
CA VAL A 7 -20.62 4.19 -11.49
C VAL A 7 -20.79 2.68 -11.58
N GLN A 8 -20.13 2.03 -12.53
CA GLN A 8 -20.19 0.58 -12.62
C GLN A 8 -19.57 -0.09 -11.40
N ILE A 9 -18.49 0.46 -10.89
CA ILE A 9 -17.87 -0.06 -9.67
C ILE A 9 -18.82 0.10 -8.50
N GLU A 10 -19.46 1.27 -8.39
CA GLU A 10 -20.47 1.51 -7.36
C GLU A 10 -21.61 0.52 -7.43
N ASP A 11 -22.11 0.25 -8.64
CA ASP A 11 -23.18 -0.72 -8.83
C ASP A 11 -22.79 -2.09 -8.30
N ASN A 12 -21.54 -2.49 -8.53
CA ASN A 12 -21.07 -3.79 -8.06
C ASN A 12 -20.93 -3.82 -6.54
N MET A 13 -20.54 -2.71 -5.94
CA MET A 13 -20.52 -2.63 -4.49
C MET A 13 -21.91 -2.79 -3.88
N GLU A 14 -22.89 -2.09 -4.43
CA GLU A 14 -24.25 -2.20 -3.96
C GLU A 14 -24.78 -3.63 -4.08
N ARG A 15 -24.49 -4.25 -5.21
CA ARG A 15 -24.93 -5.62 -5.44
C ARG A 15 -24.31 -6.58 -4.43
N ALA A 16 -23.05 -6.40 -4.11
CA ALA A 16 -22.38 -7.24 -3.14
C ALA A 16 -22.98 -7.07 -1.74
N MET A 17 -23.35 -5.85 -1.38
CA MET A 17 -23.92 -5.58 -0.06
C MET A 17 -25.36 -6.03 0.07
N GLU A 18 -26.07 -6.09 -1.02
CA GLU A 18 -27.48 -6.46 -1.01
C GLU A 18 -27.74 -7.94 -1.25
N ALA A 19 -26.69 -8.73 -1.46
CA ALA A 19 -26.84 -10.16 -1.71
C ALA A 19 -27.52 -10.83 -0.52
N PRO A 20 -28.68 -11.49 -0.74
CA PRO A 20 -29.52 -11.96 0.38
C PRO A 20 -28.91 -13.13 1.16
N ASN A 21 -28.10 -13.94 0.54
CA ASN A 21 -27.53 -15.12 1.19
C ASN A 21 -26.03 -15.05 1.27
N ALA A 22 -25.49 -13.84 1.44
CA ALA A 22 -24.06 -13.64 1.47
C ALA A 22 -23.44 -14.28 2.71
N THR A 23 -22.40 -15.07 2.52
CA THR A 23 -21.57 -15.56 3.60
C THR A 23 -20.37 -14.63 3.72
N LEU A 24 -19.61 -14.80 4.80
CA LEU A 24 -18.37 -14.03 4.94
C LEU A 24 -17.43 -14.30 3.76
N GLU A 25 -17.33 -15.55 3.34
CA GLU A 25 -16.48 -15.91 2.21
C GLU A 25 -16.95 -15.28 0.91
N SER A 26 -18.23 -15.35 0.62
CA SER A 26 -18.75 -14.78 -0.62
C SER A 26 -18.65 -13.27 -0.62
N LEU A 27 -18.84 -12.65 0.54
CA LEU A 27 -18.67 -11.21 0.67
C LEU A 27 -17.22 -10.82 0.42
N LYS A 28 -16.29 -11.57 0.97
CA LYS A 28 -14.87 -11.32 0.77
C LYS A 28 -14.49 -11.45 -0.70
N GLU A 29 -14.99 -12.46 -1.37
CA GLU A 29 -14.77 -12.64 -2.79
C GLU A 29 -15.32 -11.48 -3.61
N GLY A 30 -16.51 -11.02 -3.24
CA GLY A 30 -17.11 -9.87 -3.89
C GLY A 30 -16.27 -8.61 -3.75
N VAL A 31 -15.75 -8.38 -2.55
CA VAL A 31 -14.91 -7.22 -2.29
C VAL A 31 -13.61 -7.33 -3.07
N GLN A 32 -13.03 -8.51 -3.13
CA GLN A 32 -11.81 -8.72 -3.91
C GLN A 32 -12.02 -8.45 -5.39
N LEU A 33 -13.17 -8.85 -5.91
CA LEU A 33 -13.50 -8.58 -7.30
C LEU A 33 -13.63 -7.09 -7.56
N ILE A 34 -14.28 -6.37 -6.65
CA ILE A 34 -14.43 -4.92 -6.74
C ILE A 34 -13.06 -4.25 -6.69
N GLN A 35 -12.19 -4.71 -5.81
CA GLN A 35 -10.84 -4.18 -5.72
C GLN A 35 -10.09 -4.36 -7.04
N LYS A 36 -10.26 -5.51 -7.66
CA LYS A 36 -9.66 -5.78 -8.96
C LYS A 36 -10.17 -4.83 -10.03
N GLN A 37 -11.48 -4.61 -10.03
CA GLN A 37 -12.09 -3.67 -10.98
C GLN A 37 -11.55 -2.27 -10.79
N PHE A 38 -11.41 -1.87 -9.53
CA PHE A 38 -10.87 -0.55 -9.21
C PHE A 38 -9.42 -0.42 -9.67
N ALA A 39 -8.62 -1.46 -9.43
CA ALA A 39 -7.23 -1.47 -9.86
C ALA A 39 -7.13 -1.35 -11.39
N THR A 40 -7.99 -2.07 -12.09
CA THR A 40 -8.03 -1.99 -13.56
C THR A 40 -8.42 -0.59 -14.02
N PHE A 41 -9.41 -0.01 -13.35
CA PHE A 41 -9.81 1.36 -13.65
C PHE A 41 -8.65 2.33 -13.50
N LEU A 42 -7.92 2.23 -12.39
CA LEU A 42 -6.78 3.11 -12.15
C LEU A 42 -5.71 2.92 -13.21
N LYS A 43 -5.44 1.67 -13.56
CA LYS A 43 -4.45 1.38 -14.60
C LYS A 43 -4.82 1.99 -15.94
N ASN A 44 -6.11 1.93 -16.28
CA ASN A 44 -6.59 2.54 -17.52
C ASN A 44 -6.46 4.05 -17.53
N GLN A 45 -6.42 4.65 -16.35
CA GLN A 45 -6.21 6.09 -16.22
C GLN A 45 -4.74 6.45 -16.06
N LYS A 46 -3.84 5.50 -16.26
CA LYS A 46 -2.39 5.70 -16.12
C LYS A 46 -1.97 5.94 -14.68
N VAL A 47 -2.77 5.47 -13.74
CA VAL A 47 -2.44 5.51 -12.32
C VAL A 47 -1.88 4.16 -11.92
N GLU A 48 -0.65 4.16 -11.40
CA GLU A 48 0.00 2.91 -11.02
C GLU A 48 0.42 2.97 -9.55
N PRO A 49 0.29 1.85 -8.84
CA PRO A 49 0.74 1.82 -7.45
C PRO A 49 2.26 1.84 -7.36
N ILE A 50 2.75 2.46 -6.31
CA ILE A 50 4.17 2.44 -5.99
C ILE A 50 4.43 1.18 -5.17
N GLU A 51 5.36 0.35 -5.63
CA GLU A 51 5.74 -0.85 -4.89
C GLU A 51 6.77 -0.46 -3.84
N ALA A 52 6.32 -0.30 -2.61
CA ALA A 52 7.18 0.19 -1.55
C ALA A 52 7.66 -0.91 -0.61
N LEU A 53 6.82 -1.88 -0.33
CA LEU A 53 7.13 -2.90 0.67
C LEU A 53 8.40 -3.67 0.31
N ASP A 54 9.27 -3.85 1.30
CA ASP A 54 10.55 -4.55 1.17
C ASP A 54 11.55 -3.86 0.24
N LYS A 55 11.28 -2.63 -0.13
CA LYS A 55 12.21 -1.84 -0.95
C LYS A 55 12.98 -0.87 -0.07
N PRO A 56 14.16 -0.44 -0.52
CA PRO A 56 14.86 0.62 0.19
C PRO A 56 14.04 1.90 0.18
N PHE A 57 14.14 2.65 1.26
CA PHE A 57 13.45 3.93 1.34
C PHE A 57 13.92 4.88 0.25
N ASP A 58 12.97 5.49 -0.43
CA ASP A 58 13.23 6.47 -1.47
C ASP A 58 12.46 7.74 -1.13
N PRO A 59 13.14 8.83 -0.78
CA PRO A 59 12.43 10.05 -0.37
C PRO A 59 11.55 10.66 -1.46
N ASN A 60 11.79 10.30 -2.72
CA ASN A 60 10.95 10.80 -3.80
C ASN A 60 9.62 10.07 -3.90
N LEU A 61 9.55 8.86 -3.37
CA LEU A 61 8.38 8.00 -3.51
C LEU A 61 7.68 7.72 -2.19
N HIS A 62 8.39 7.84 -1.09
CA HIS A 62 7.90 7.42 0.21
C HIS A 62 7.91 8.56 1.22
N GLU A 63 6.92 8.54 2.10
CA GLU A 63 6.89 9.43 3.26
C GLU A 63 7.00 8.57 4.51
N VAL A 64 8.05 8.78 5.30
CA VAL A 64 8.26 7.98 6.52
C VAL A 64 7.39 8.51 7.63
N LEU A 65 6.56 7.64 8.17
CA LEU A 65 5.74 7.97 9.33
C LEU A 65 6.45 7.63 10.63
N ASN A 66 7.27 6.57 10.61
CA ASN A 66 7.89 6.07 11.80
C ASN A 66 9.03 5.13 11.44
N GLN A 67 9.90 4.88 12.42
CA GLN A 67 10.95 3.87 12.28
C GLN A 67 10.70 2.76 13.29
N GLN A 68 11.04 1.55 12.92
CA GLN A 68 10.87 0.39 13.78
C GLN A 68 12.14 -0.43 13.77
N GLU A 69 12.61 -0.83 14.93
CA GLU A 69 13.81 -1.66 15.02
C GLU A 69 13.57 -3.03 14.43
N SER A 70 14.54 -3.50 13.67
CA SER A 70 14.44 -4.82 13.05
C SER A 70 15.83 -5.38 12.78
N ASP A 71 16.06 -6.60 13.22
CA ASP A 71 17.27 -7.35 12.90
C ASP A 71 17.18 -8.05 11.56
N GLU A 72 15.96 -8.21 11.06
CA GLU A 72 15.71 -9.00 9.87
C GLU A 72 15.83 -8.20 8.58
N HIS A 73 15.92 -6.88 8.69
CA HIS A 73 15.96 -6.01 7.53
C HIS A 73 17.19 -5.12 7.59
N GLU A 74 17.65 -4.72 6.42
CA GLU A 74 18.67 -3.71 6.37
C GLU A 74 18.08 -2.37 6.79
N GLU A 75 18.94 -1.46 7.25
CA GLU A 75 18.47 -0.17 7.69
C GLU A 75 17.79 0.58 6.57
N ASN A 76 16.75 1.32 6.90
CA ASN A 76 15.96 2.13 5.95
C ASN A 76 15.27 1.29 4.87
N THR A 77 14.83 0.11 5.24
CA THR A 77 13.98 -0.71 4.37
C THR A 77 12.53 -0.50 4.74
N VAL A 78 11.65 -0.39 3.75
CA VAL A 78 10.23 -0.27 4.02
C VAL A 78 9.70 -1.60 4.53
N ILE A 79 9.28 -1.61 5.78
CA ILE A 79 8.78 -2.84 6.40
C ILE A 79 7.28 -2.85 6.59
N LEU A 80 6.65 -1.69 6.47
CA LEU A 80 5.19 -1.60 6.56
C LEU A 80 4.74 -0.47 5.66
N GLU A 81 3.68 -0.73 4.93
CA GLU A 81 3.06 0.28 4.06
C GLU A 81 1.73 0.68 4.69
N TYR A 82 1.70 1.85 5.28
CA TYR A 82 0.49 2.35 5.94
C TYR A 82 -0.57 2.77 4.93
N SER A 83 -0.16 3.48 3.89
CA SER A 83 -1.05 3.73 2.76
C SER A 83 -0.24 3.71 1.47
N LYS A 84 -0.88 3.19 0.44
CA LYS A 84 -0.23 3.04 -0.85
C LYS A 84 0.00 4.38 -1.51
N GLY A 85 1.13 4.49 -2.19
CA GLY A 85 1.39 5.61 -3.05
C GLY A 85 1.02 5.26 -4.47
N TYR A 86 0.84 6.30 -5.28
CA TYR A 86 0.47 6.13 -6.67
C TYR A 86 1.16 7.16 -7.53
N THR A 87 1.47 6.76 -8.75
CA THR A 87 1.95 7.68 -9.78
C THR A 87 0.86 7.85 -10.82
N LEU A 88 0.81 9.03 -11.41
CA LEU A 88 -0.07 9.32 -12.53
C LEU A 88 0.80 9.69 -13.71
N ASN A 89 0.80 8.84 -14.73
CA ASN A 89 1.58 9.10 -15.94
C ASN A 89 3.07 9.31 -15.62
N GLY A 90 3.58 8.55 -14.65
CA GLY A 90 4.97 8.65 -14.22
C GLY A 90 5.28 9.71 -13.19
N ARG A 91 4.30 10.53 -12.82
CA ARG A 91 4.47 11.56 -11.81
C ARG A 91 3.84 11.13 -10.49
N ILE A 92 4.41 11.59 -9.38
CA ILE A 92 3.85 11.27 -8.07
C ILE A 92 2.46 11.89 -7.94
N LEU A 93 1.47 11.04 -7.73
CA LEU A 93 0.13 11.48 -7.38
C LEU A 93 -0.01 11.54 -5.87
N ARG A 94 0.52 10.54 -5.20
CA ARG A 94 0.53 10.46 -3.75
C ARG A 94 1.66 9.55 -3.32
N SER A 95 2.50 10.02 -2.40
CA SER A 95 3.59 9.20 -1.88
C SER A 95 3.06 8.06 -1.03
N ALA A 96 3.79 6.96 -0.97
CA ALA A 96 3.46 5.87 -0.07
C ALA A 96 3.83 6.27 1.35
N LYS A 97 2.92 6.08 2.30
CA LYS A 97 3.20 6.33 3.71
C LYS A 97 3.69 5.04 4.33
N VAL A 98 4.89 5.08 4.84
CA VAL A 98 5.60 3.85 5.19
C VAL A 98 6.23 3.94 6.57
N VAL A 99 6.53 2.77 7.11
CA VAL A 99 7.39 2.60 8.27
C VAL A 99 8.66 1.94 7.77
N VAL A 100 9.80 2.46 8.18
CA VAL A 100 11.08 1.92 7.76
C VAL A 100 11.80 1.28 8.92
N SER A 101 12.71 0.37 8.60
CA SER A 101 13.51 -0.32 9.60
C SER A 101 14.69 0.53 10.03
N LYS A 102 15.12 0.29 11.25
CA LYS A 102 16.41 0.78 11.72
C LYS A 102 17.05 -0.32 12.54
N LYS A 103 18.35 -0.25 12.69
CA LYS A 103 19.06 -1.25 13.47
C LYS A 103 18.65 -1.13 14.94
N PRO A 104 18.55 -2.27 15.67
CA PRO A 104 18.20 -2.22 17.08
C PRO A 104 19.18 -1.37 17.87
N ALA A 105 18.65 -0.66 18.86
CA ALA A 105 19.44 0.19 19.71
C ALA A 105 20.52 -0.60 20.47
N GLU A 106 20.21 -1.82 20.82
CA GLU A 106 21.16 -2.69 21.51
C GLU A 106 22.44 -2.86 20.75
N LYS A 107 22.35 -3.09 19.45
CA LYS A 107 23.53 -3.27 18.62
C LYS A 107 24.35 -2.00 18.56
N LYS A 108 23.69 -0.86 18.51
CA LYS A 108 24.37 0.42 18.48
C LYS A 108 25.08 0.69 19.80
N GLU A 109 24.41 0.37 20.90
CA GLU A 109 25.00 0.56 22.21
C GLU A 109 26.23 -0.32 22.41
N GLU A 110 26.12 -1.56 22.01
CA GLU A 110 27.28 -2.47 22.10
C GLU A 110 28.45 -1.95 21.28
N GLY A 111 28.17 -1.45 20.11
CA GLY A 111 29.21 -0.87 19.29
C GLY A 111 29.84 0.34 19.92
N ALA A 112 29.02 1.20 20.53
CA ALA A 112 29.51 2.39 21.22
C ALA A 112 30.35 2.02 22.44
N GLU A 113 29.91 1.04 23.19
CA GLU A 113 30.65 0.60 24.37
C GLU A 113 31.96 -0.08 24.01
N GLY A 114 31.94 -0.82 22.91
CA GLY A 114 33.15 -1.45 22.43
C GLY A 114 34.19 -0.48 21.95
N SER A 115 33.80 0.73 21.71
CA SER A 115 34.70 1.76 21.30
C SER A 115 35.24 2.55 22.50
#